data_f0a040a61da860ad3b943b87c88ca84c
#
_entry.id   f0a040a61da860ad3b943b87c88ca84c
#
_cell.length_a   1.000
_cell.length_b   1.000
_cell.length_c   1.000
_cell.angle_alpha   90.00
_cell.angle_beta   90.00
_cell.angle_gamma   90.00
#
_symmetry.space_group_name_H-M   'P 1'
#
loop_
_entity.id
_entity.type
_entity.pdbx_description
1 polymer ?
#
loop_
_entity_poly.entity_id
_entity_poly.type
_entity_poly.pdbx_seq_one_letter_code
_entity_poly.pdbx_strand_id
1 'polypeptide(L)'
;MAKIYFTLTGTRHYYGSDFLKSGMKIQLEKEPDNKYDPEAIQVKLKGMGKIGYVANSPYTMIGESMSARRIYDKIDDQANAKVVMVTPNGTLCKLSKKSLVSYTE
;
A
#
# COMPACT_ATOMS: atom_id res chain seq x y z
N MET A 1 5.85 -19.49 -1.88
CA MET A 1 6.18 -18.08 -1.74
C MET A 1 5.18 -17.37 -0.88
N ALA A 2 5.69 -16.61 0.06
CA ALA A 2 4.81 -15.88 0.98
C ALA A 2 4.09 -14.76 0.24
N LYS A 3 2.81 -14.60 0.54
CA LYS A 3 2.03 -13.47 0.05
C LYS A 3 2.27 -12.29 0.95
N ILE A 4 2.38 -11.09 0.37
CA ILE A 4 2.60 -9.88 1.13
C ILE A 4 1.34 -9.04 1.12
N TYR A 5 0.79 -8.81 2.30
CA TYR A 5 -0.38 -7.96 2.49
C TYR A 5 0.04 -6.67 3.17
N PHE A 6 -0.65 -5.59 2.85
CA PHE A 6 -0.44 -4.31 3.51
C PHE A 6 -1.79 -3.63 3.71
N THR A 7 -1.80 -2.59 4.51
CA THR A 7 -3.00 -1.82 4.79
C THR A 7 -2.94 -0.47 4.08
N LEU A 8 -3.97 -0.18 3.29
CA LEU A 8 -4.15 1.16 2.72
C LEU A 8 -4.87 2.01 3.77
N THR A 9 -4.26 3.12 4.14
CA THR A 9 -4.79 4.01 5.16
C THR A 9 -4.77 5.46 4.68
N GLY A 10 -5.39 6.35 5.45
CA GLY A 10 -5.39 7.78 5.15
C GLY A 10 -6.33 8.19 4.03
N THR A 11 -7.20 7.30 3.58
CA THR A 11 -8.08 7.57 2.45
C THR A 11 -9.03 8.73 2.71
N ARG A 12 -9.39 8.99 3.97
CA ARG A 12 -10.30 10.09 4.32
C ARG A 12 -9.73 11.45 3.96
N HIS A 13 -8.41 11.56 3.81
CA HIS A 13 -7.76 12.80 3.40
C HIS A 13 -7.79 13.01 1.89
N TYR A 14 -8.31 12.05 1.15
CA TYR A 14 -8.36 12.07 -0.31
C TYR A 14 -9.80 11.84 -0.77
N TYR A 15 -10.11 10.64 -1.22
CA TYR A 15 -11.43 10.35 -1.79
C TYR A 15 -12.30 9.45 -0.91
N GLY A 16 -11.82 9.16 0.32
CA GLY A 16 -12.51 8.19 1.16
C GLY A 16 -12.28 6.77 0.68
N SER A 17 -13.07 5.84 1.21
CA SER A 17 -12.92 4.43 0.85
C SER A 17 -14.17 3.81 0.24
N ASP A 18 -15.25 4.58 0.08
CA ASP A 18 -16.52 4.04 -0.40
C ASP A 18 -16.45 3.47 -1.82
N PHE A 19 -15.54 4.00 -2.64
CA PHE A 19 -15.40 3.53 -4.02
C PHE A 19 -14.53 2.27 -4.12
N LEU A 20 -13.83 1.90 -3.06
CA LEU A 20 -12.92 0.76 -3.09
C LEU A 20 -13.69 -0.55 -3.01
N LYS A 21 -13.27 -1.51 -3.82
CA LYS A 21 -13.89 -2.84 -3.87
C LYS A 21 -12.81 -3.89 -4.03
N SER A 22 -13.09 -5.08 -3.48
CA SER A 22 -12.22 -6.23 -3.63
C SER A 22 -11.94 -6.50 -5.11
N GLY A 23 -10.67 -6.74 -5.42
CA GLY A 23 -10.24 -7.03 -6.78
C GLY A 23 -9.74 -5.84 -7.56
N MET A 24 -9.95 -4.62 -7.05
CA MET A 24 -9.46 -3.42 -7.74
C MET A 24 -7.94 -3.38 -7.77
N LYS A 25 -7.40 -3.01 -8.93
CA LYS A 25 -5.96 -2.86 -9.10
C LYS A 25 -5.55 -1.46 -8.67
N ILE A 26 -4.49 -1.40 -7.88
CA ILE A 26 -3.92 -0.13 -7.39
C ILE A 26 -2.42 -0.14 -7.59
N GLN A 27 -1.80 1.02 -7.48
CA GLN A 27 -0.36 1.18 -7.65
C GLN A 27 0.25 1.81 -6.43
N LEU A 28 1.49 1.41 -6.14
CA LEU A 28 2.28 1.99 -5.08
C LEU A 28 3.42 2.78 -5.68
N GLU A 29 3.79 3.89 -5.03
CA GLU A 29 4.93 4.68 -5.47
C GLU A 29 5.63 5.26 -4.24
N LYS A 30 6.94 5.02 -4.15
CA LYS A 30 7.73 5.55 -3.04
C LYS A 30 7.76 7.08 -3.07
N GLU A 31 7.77 7.68 -1.88
CA GLU A 31 7.92 9.13 -1.72
C GLU A 31 9.14 9.44 -0.88
N PRO A 32 10.36 9.29 -1.42
CA PRO A 32 11.58 9.51 -0.63
C PRO A 32 11.71 10.95 -0.12
N ASP A 33 11.03 11.90 -0.77
CA ASP A 33 11.07 13.30 -0.37
C ASP A 33 9.95 13.68 0.62
N ASN A 34 9.20 12.70 1.11
CA ASN A 34 8.13 12.96 2.07
C ASN A 34 8.72 13.58 3.34
N LYS A 35 8.12 14.70 3.78
CA LYS A 35 8.65 15.46 4.91
C LYS A 35 8.53 14.73 6.25
N TYR A 36 7.55 13.85 6.35
CA TYR A 36 7.23 13.21 7.63
C TYR A 36 7.78 11.80 7.73
N ASP A 37 8.01 11.16 6.58
CA ASP A 37 8.45 9.77 6.56
C ASP A 37 9.18 9.49 5.25
N PRO A 38 10.53 9.37 5.28
CA PRO A 38 11.29 9.09 4.07
C PRO A 38 11.01 7.72 3.48
N GLU A 39 10.34 6.85 4.22
CA GLU A 39 9.94 5.53 3.73
C GLU A 39 8.47 5.48 3.37
N ALA A 40 7.83 6.62 3.17
CA ALA A 40 6.42 6.67 2.79
C ALA A 40 6.21 6.07 1.40
N ILE A 41 5.11 5.33 1.28
CA ILE A 41 4.70 4.74 0.01
C ILE A 41 3.27 5.18 -0.24
N GLN A 42 3.05 6.00 -1.27
CA GLN A 42 1.71 6.43 -1.62
C GLN A 42 1.00 5.34 -2.41
N VAL A 43 -0.31 5.31 -2.27
CA VAL A 43 -1.16 4.42 -3.06
C VAL A 43 -1.93 5.26 -4.06
N LYS A 44 -1.91 4.82 -5.32
CA LYS A 44 -2.55 5.55 -6.42
C LYS A 44 -3.54 4.66 -7.14
N LEU A 45 -4.54 5.28 -7.71
CA LEU A 45 -5.50 4.60 -8.58
C LEU A 45 -5.48 5.30 -9.93
N LYS A 46 -5.39 4.51 -11.00
CA LYS A 46 -5.36 5.06 -12.34
C LYS A 46 -6.59 5.93 -12.57
N GLY A 47 -6.37 7.15 -13.03
CA GLY A 47 -7.44 8.10 -13.27
C GLY A 47 -7.80 8.98 -12.08
N MET A 48 -7.35 8.65 -10.88
CA MET A 48 -7.64 9.44 -9.68
C MET A 48 -6.39 10.00 -9.01
N GLY A 49 -5.23 9.39 -9.25
CA GLY A 49 -4.01 9.78 -8.56
C GLY A 49 -3.94 9.20 -7.17
N LYS A 50 -3.36 9.95 -6.25
CA LYS A 50 -3.15 9.47 -4.88
C LYS A 50 -4.48 9.27 -4.16
N ILE A 51 -4.64 8.10 -3.55
CA ILE A 51 -5.85 7.77 -2.79
C ILE A 51 -5.55 7.46 -1.33
N GLY A 52 -4.29 7.38 -0.95
CA GLY A 52 -3.89 7.12 0.44
C GLY A 52 -2.43 6.72 0.51
N TYR A 53 -2.10 6.03 1.61
CA TYR A 53 -0.74 5.57 1.89
C TYR A 53 -0.74 4.15 2.40
N VAL A 54 0.38 3.47 2.23
CA VAL A 54 0.63 2.20 2.91
C VAL A 54 0.86 2.50 4.38
N ALA A 55 0.12 1.81 5.27
CA ALA A 55 0.22 2.04 6.70
C ALA A 55 1.64 1.69 7.19
N ASN A 56 2.18 2.55 8.04
CA ASN A 56 3.52 2.38 8.59
C ASN A 56 3.54 2.47 10.11
N SER A 57 2.37 2.50 10.74
CA SER A 57 2.23 2.55 12.20
C SER A 57 1.41 1.36 12.66
N PRO A 58 1.77 0.72 13.79
CA PRO A 58 0.95 -0.39 14.30
C PRO A 58 -0.49 0.04 14.59
N TYR A 59 -0.74 1.33 14.79
CA TYR A 59 -2.09 1.81 15.06
C TYR A 59 -2.97 1.84 13.81
N THR A 60 -2.38 1.80 12.62
CA THR A 60 -3.13 1.87 11.36
C THR A 60 -3.07 0.58 10.55
N MET A 61 -2.26 -0.39 10.98
CA MET A 61 -2.13 -1.65 10.27
C MET A 61 -3.20 -2.64 10.72
N ILE A 62 -3.72 -3.40 9.76
CA ILE A 62 -4.69 -4.45 10.02
C ILE A 62 -3.93 -5.75 10.27
N GLY A 63 -4.11 -6.31 11.47
CA GLY A 63 -3.51 -7.60 11.82
C GLY A 63 -2.02 -7.63 11.58
N GLU A 64 -1.56 -8.66 10.89
CA GLU A 64 -0.14 -8.86 10.60
C GLU A 64 0.27 -8.39 9.21
N SER A 65 -0.49 -7.45 8.64
CA SER A 65 -0.10 -6.86 7.36
C SER A 65 1.26 -6.16 7.52
N MET A 66 1.96 -6.05 6.39
CA MET A 66 3.33 -5.53 6.40
C MET A 66 3.33 -4.00 6.34
N SER A 67 4.17 -3.38 7.15
CA SER A 67 4.30 -1.91 7.17
C SER A 67 4.99 -1.40 5.90
N ALA A 68 4.79 -0.11 5.62
CA ALA A 68 5.47 0.55 4.49
C ALA A 68 6.98 0.39 4.60
N ARG A 69 7.52 0.57 5.80
CA ARG A 69 8.95 0.44 6.05
C ARG A 69 9.49 -0.92 5.61
N ARG A 70 8.74 -1.99 5.92
CA ARG A 70 9.17 -3.33 5.58
C ARG A 70 9.01 -3.64 4.10
N ILE A 71 8.00 -3.04 3.46
CA ILE A 71 7.77 -3.23 2.03
C ILE A 71 8.78 -2.44 1.21
N TYR A 72 9.21 -1.29 1.73
CA TYR A 72 10.04 -0.33 1.00
C TYR A 72 11.23 -0.99 0.29
N ASP A 73 11.91 -1.91 0.99
CA ASP A 73 13.10 -2.56 0.44
C ASP A 73 12.76 -3.74 -0.47
N LYS A 74 11.50 -4.10 -0.58
CA LYS A 74 11.08 -5.26 -1.36
C LYS A 74 10.54 -4.91 -2.74
N ILE A 75 10.39 -3.62 -3.03
CA ILE A 75 9.85 -3.14 -4.29
C ILE A 75 10.76 -2.06 -4.87
N ASP A 76 10.63 -1.81 -6.17
CA ASP A 76 11.27 -0.67 -6.81
C ASP A 76 10.48 0.59 -6.50
N ASP A 77 10.77 1.68 -7.20
CA ASP A 77 10.09 2.95 -6.97
C ASP A 77 8.58 2.84 -7.15
N GLN A 78 8.13 1.92 -7.99
CA GLN A 78 6.72 1.69 -8.24
C GLN A 78 6.41 0.20 -8.15
N ALA A 79 5.18 -0.10 -7.76
CA ALA A 79 4.73 -1.49 -7.63
C ALA A 79 3.23 -1.55 -7.89
N ASN A 80 2.73 -2.76 -8.10
CA ASN A 80 1.31 -3.00 -8.31
C ASN A 80 0.75 -3.83 -7.17
N ALA A 81 -0.53 -3.61 -6.88
CA ALA A 81 -1.22 -4.32 -5.82
C ALA A 81 -2.69 -4.43 -6.15
N LYS A 82 -3.43 -5.12 -5.29
CA LYS A 82 -4.85 -5.35 -5.47
C LYS A 82 -5.55 -5.23 -4.14
N VAL A 83 -6.74 -4.61 -4.15
CA VAL A 83 -7.58 -4.53 -2.97
C VAL A 83 -8.12 -5.92 -2.65
N VAL A 84 -8.01 -6.33 -1.39
CA VAL A 84 -8.52 -7.60 -0.92
C VAL A 84 -9.82 -7.41 -0.16
N MET A 85 -9.84 -6.51 0.82
CA MET A 85 -11.00 -6.32 1.67
C MET A 85 -11.01 -4.90 2.24
N VAL A 86 -12.18 -4.27 2.17
CA VAL A 86 -12.38 -2.94 2.76
C VAL A 86 -12.97 -3.12 4.15
N THR A 87 -12.36 -2.48 5.14
CA THR A 87 -12.84 -2.52 6.53
C THR A 87 -12.99 -1.09 7.06
N PRO A 88 -13.74 -0.90 8.16
CA PRO A 88 -13.86 0.42 8.76
C PRO A 88 -12.53 1.01 9.22
N ASN A 89 -11.54 0.17 9.52
CA ASN A 89 -10.25 0.60 10.05
C ASN A 89 -9.17 0.71 9.00
N GLY A 90 -9.48 0.42 7.75
CA GLY A 90 -8.51 0.46 6.66
C GLY A 90 -8.85 -0.55 5.59
N THR A 91 -8.08 -0.57 4.54
CA THR A 91 -8.30 -1.47 3.42
C THR A 91 -7.12 -2.43 3.30
N LEU A 92 -7.40 -3.72 3.37
CA LEU A 92 -6.37 -4.74 3.21
C LEU A 92 -6.09 -4.96 1.74
N CYS A 93 -4.81 -4.92 1.38
CA CYS A 93 -4.36 -5.06 0.00
C CYS A 93 -3.27 -6.12 -0.09
N LYS A 94 -3.11 -6.65 -1.29
CA LYS A 94 -2.10 -7.68 -1.55
C LYS A 94 -1.15 -7.18 -2.62
N LEU A 95 0.14 -7.26 -2.32
CA LEU A 95 1.19 -6.84 -3.25
C LEU A 95 1.30 -7.84 -4.39
N SER A 96 1.48 -7.35 -5.62
CA SER A 96 1.69 -8.23 -6.77
C SER A 96 3.06 -8.90 -6.66
N LYS A 97 3.10 -10.20 -6.87
CA LYS A 97 4.36 -10.95 -6.84
C LYS A 97 5.35 -10.44 -7.89
N LYS A 98 4.84 -9.98 -9.02
CA LYS A 98 5.69 -9.46 -10.10
C LYS A 98 6.37 -8.15 -9.73
N SER A 99 5.87 -7.47 -8.70
CA SER A 99 6.44 -6.21 -8.24
C SER A 99 7.56 -6.39 -7.24
N LEU A 100 7.76 -7.61 -6.74
CA LEU A 100 8.81 -7.87 -5.76
C LEU A 100 10.17 -7.87 -6.44
N VAL A 101 11.13 -7.16 -5.83
CA VAL A 101 12.51 -7.20 -6.28
C VAL A 101 13.07 -8.56 -5.93
N SER A 102 13.80 -9.13 -6.86
CA SER A 102 14.42 -10.42 -6.65
C SER A 102 15.72 -10.21 -5.89
N TYR A 103 15.85 -10.87 -4.74
CA TYR A 103 17.09 -10.85 -3.98
C TYR A 103 17.85 -12.14 -4.25
N THR A 104 19.11 -11.99 -4.61
CA THR A 104 20.00 -13.14 -4.78
C THR A 104 20.67 -13.40 -3.45
N GLU A 105 20.43 -14.54 -2.91
CA GLU A 105 21.02 -14.96 -1.64
C GLU A 105 22.38 -15.55 -1.83
#